data_73a5d4e35513f974d7c4a1325c0ebdf2
#
_entry.id   73a5d4e35513f974d7c4a1325c0ebdf2
#
_cell.length_a   1.000
_cell.length_b   1.000
_cell.length_c   1.000
_cell.angle_alpha   90.00
_cell.angle_beta   90.00
_cell.angle_gamma   90.00
#
_symmetry.space_group_name_H-M   'P 1'
#
loop_
_entity.id
_entity.type
_entity.pdbx_description
1 polymer ?
#
loop_
_entity_poly.entity_id
_entity_poly.type
_entity_poly.pdbx_seq_one_letter_code
_entity_poly.pdbx_strand_id
1 'polypeptide(L)'
;MFGVKKNMIQKVSEKAMRAWVLVLTSLAACMISLDSQVVATALSTIRLHLGASIEELEWTVNAYTLSFAVLLMTGAALGDRFGRRRLFVAGLGLFVLASAACALAPNAGWLIAARALQGCGSALVMPLAPTLLSAAFPPERRARALGLFTSVTGLALLVGPVVGGAIAQGLAWQWIFWLNVPIGLIVIPLVLRRIQESFGPRTVLDIAGLVLVTGATPGLVWGLVRGNSAGWGSLEVGASLVAGVGLAVAFVVWERRARVPMVPMRFFRSRSFSAGNTANFLLLAAIYGTLFQEFHAS
;
A
#
# COMPACT_ATOMS: atom_id res chain seq x y z
N MET A 1 45.14 18.08 -8.54
CA MET A 1 44.16 18.03 -9.63
C MET A 1 43.34 16.73 -9.66
N PHE A 2 43.95 15.55 -9.47
CA PHE A 2 43.24 14.23 -9.47
C PHE A 2 42.18 14.06 -8.35
N GLY A 3 42.41 14.56 -7.14
CA GLY A 3 41.48 14.44 -6.02
C GLY A 3 40.18 15.21 -6.21
N VAL A 4 40.22 16.42 -6.81
CA VAL A 4 39.04 17.25 -7.06
C VAL A 4 38.14 16.60 -8.12
N LYS A 5 38.73 16.03 -9.16
CA LYS A 5 38.01 15.35 -10.24
C LYS A 5 37.33 14.08 -9.74
N LYS A 6 37.96 13.30 -8.87
CA LYS A 6 37.40 12.09 -8.22
C LYS A 6 36.22 12.44 -7.32
N ASN A 7 36.34 13.49 -6.50
CA ASN A 7 35.23 13.97 -5.64
C ASN A 7 34.05 14.49 -6.44
N MET A 8 34.29 15.14 -7.58
CA MET A 8 33.23 15.66 -8.43
C MET A 8 32.45 14.52 -9.13
N ILE A 9 33.14 13.51 -9.64
CA ILE A 9 32.54 12.32 -10.25
C ILE A 9 31.69 11.56 -9.21
N GLN A 10 32.20 11.39 -7.99
CA GLN A 10 31.48 10.72 -6.91
C GLN A 10 30.20 11.47 -6.51
N LYS A 11 30.25 12.80 -6.38
CA LYS A 11 29.06 13.64 -6.10
C LYS A 11 28.01 13.60 -7.21
N VAL A 12 28.41 13.52 -8.48
CA VAL A 12 27.49 13.39 -9.62
C VAL A 12 26.83 12.02 -9.60
N SER A 13 27.58 10.95 -9.34
CA SER A 13 27.06 9.58 -9.21
C SER A 13 26.05 9.45 -8.08
N GLU A 14 26.33 10.04 -6.90
CA GLU A 14 25.39 10.03 -5.77
C GLU A 14 24.12 10.81 -6.05
N LYS A 15 24.20 11.97 -6.72
CA LYS A 15 23.00 12.73 -7.12
C LYS A 15 22.12 11.93 -8.09
N ALA A 16 22.73 11.30 -9.08
CA ALA A 16 22.02 10.46 -10.05
C ALA A 16 21.35 9.26 -9.36
N MET A 17 22.04 8.59 -8.43
CA MET A 17 21.49 7.48 -7.66
C MET A 17 20.25 7.92 -6.85
N ARG A 18 20.33 9.04 -6.12
CA ARG A 18 19.22 9.58 -5.34
C ARG A 18 18.01 9.93 -6.21
N ALA A 19 18.25 10.50 -7.39
CA ALA A 19 17.19 10.79 -8.35
C ALA A 19 16.49 9.50 -8.81
N TRP A 20 17.25 8.44 -9.12
CA TRP A 20 16.70 7.15 -9.49
C TRP A 20 15.85 6.53 -8.37
N VAL A 21 16.33 6.58 -7.11
CA VAL A 21 15.56 6.07 -5.97
C VAL A 21 14.23 6.82 -5.86
N LEU A 22 14.24 8.16 -5.92
CA LEU A 22 13.02 8.98 -5.86
C LEU A 22 12.05 8.63 -6.99
N VAL A 23 12.53 8.60 -8.24
CA VAL A 23 11.68 8.33 -9.41
C VAL A 23 11.08 6.93 -9.35
N LEU A 24 11.90 5.91 -9.09
CA LEU A 24 11.45 4.52 -9.14
C LEU A 24 10.50 4.17 -7.97
N THR A 25 10.79 4.67 -6.76
CA THR A 25 9.88 4.46 -5.62
C THR A 25 8.57 5.23 -5.78
N SER A 26 8.63 6.46 -6.28
CA SER A 26 7.43 7.27 -6.56
C SER A 26 6.59 6.68 -7.69
N LEU A 27 7.21 6.19 -8.76
CA LEU A 27 6.51 5.57 -9.88
C LEU A 27 5.79 4.28 -9.46
N ALA A 28 6.46 3.43 -8.67
CA ALA A 28 5.84 2.21 -8.14
C ALA A 28 4.66 2.53 -7.20
N ALA A 29 4.84 3.49 -6.28
CA ALA A 29 3.77 3.90 -5.38
C ALA A 29 2.62 4.60 -6.12
N CYS A 30 2.91 5.42 -7.12
CA CYS A 30 1.92 6.05 -7.99
C CYS A 30 1.09 5.01 -8.74
N MET A 31 1.75 3.99 -9.33
CA MET A 31 1.08 2.88 -10.01
C MET A 31 0.11 2.14 -9.08
N ILE A 32 0.54 1.81 -7.87
CA ILE A 32 -0.30 1.14 -6.86
C ILE A 32 -1.47 2.02 -6.42
N SER A 33 -1.23 3.32 -6.22
CA SER A 33 -2.26 4.28 -5.83
C SER A 33 -3.28 4.51 -6.95
N LEU A 34 -2.84 4.58 -8.19
CA LEU A 34 -3.73 4.65 -9.36
C LEU A 34 -4.60 3.41 -9.47
N ASP A 35 -4.01 2.22 -9.38
CA ASP A 35 -4.74 0.94 -9.48
C ASP A 35 -5.89 0.87 -8.46
N SER A 36 -5.66 1.30 -7.22
CA SER A 36 -6.69 1.27 -6.19
C SER A 36 -7.90 2.16 -6.51
N GLN A 37 -7.71 3.29 -7.21
CA GLN A 37 -8.76 4.24 -7.54
C GLN A 37 -9.47 3.89 -8.86
N VAL A 38 -8.69 3.46 -9.86
CA VAL A 38 -9.20 3.16 -11.20
C VAL A 38 -10.19 1.99 -11.17
N VAL A 39 -9.98 0.99 -10.33
CA VAL A 39 -10.89 -0.17 -10.20
C VAL A 39 -12.26 0.26 -9.70
N ALA A 40 -12.34 1.19 -8.74
CA ALA A 40 -13.61 1.67 -8.21
C ALA A 40 -14.50 2.31 -9.30
N THR A 41 -13.90 3.05 -10.25
CA THR A 41 -14.63 3.70 -11.35
C THR A 41 -15.08 2.74 -12.45
N ALA A 42 -14.50 1.54 -12.54
CA ALA A 42 -14.83 0.54 -13.56
C ALA A 42 -15.78 -0.57 -13.05
N LEU A 43 -16.22 -0.52 -11.79
CA LEU A 43 -17.03 -1.58 -11.21
C LEU A 43 -18.32 -1.85 -12.00
N SER A 44 -18.98 -0.82 -12.51
CA SER A 44 -20.19 -0.96 -13.34
C SER A 44 -19.91 -1.73 -14.65
N THR A 45 -18.78 -1.44 -15.31
CA THR A 45 -18.38 -2.12 -16.55
C THR A 45 -17.99 -3.57 -16.26
N ILE A 46 -17.24 -3.82 -15.17
CA ILE A 46 -16.85 -5.16 -14.70
C ILE A 46 -18.10 -5.99 -14.41
N ARG A 47 -19.11 -5.40 -13.75
CA ARG A 47 -20.39 -6.05 -13.46
C ARG A 47 -21.05 -6.57 -14.72
N LEU A 48 -21.19 -5.72 -15.71
CA LEU A 48 -21.86 -6.06 -16.98
C LEU A 48 -21.14 -7.18 -17.73
N HIS A 49 -19.80 -7.15 -17.72
CA HIS A 49 -18.99 -8.14 -18.46
C HIS A 49 -18.88 -9.50 -17.74
N LEU A 50 -18.77 -9.52 -16.42
CA LEU A 50 -18.59 -10.77 -15.66
C LEU A 50 -19.91 -11.31 -15.09
N GLY A 51 -21.04 -10.58 -15.25
CA GLY A 51 -22.31 -10.95 -14.65
C GLY A 51 -22.27 -10.94 -13.12
N ALA A 52 -21.40 -10.10 -12.53
CA ALA A 52 -21.13 -10.12 -11.11
C ALA A 52 -22.29 -9.54 -10.30
N SER A 53 -22.52 -10.10 -9.11
CA SER A 53 -23.42 -9.53 -8.11
C SER A 53 -22.82 -8.27 -7.47
N ILE A 54 -23.63 -7.48 -6.79
CA ILE A 54 -23.17 -6.29 -6.06
C ILE A 54 -22.16 -6.71 -4.97
N GLU A 55 -22.44 -7.80 -4.26
CA GLU A 55 -21.55 -8.32 -3.23
C GLU A 55 -20.19 -8.73 -3.78
N GLU A 56 -20.12 -9.37 -4.95
CA GLU A 56 -18.85 -9.73 -5.60
C GLU A 56 -18.06 -8.50 -6.04
N LEU A 57 -18.72 -7.42 -6.46
CA LEU A 57 -18.06 -6.15 -6.77
C LEU A 57 -17.45 -5.50 -5.53
N GLU A 58 -18.20 -5.46 -4.42
CA GLU A 58 -17.69 -4.98 -3.14
C GLU A 58 -16.47 -5.80 -2.70
N TRP A 59 -16.52 -7.14 -2.86
CA TRP A 59 -15.40 -8.00 -2.56
C TRP A 59 -14.20 -7.80 -3.48
N THR A 60 -14.39 -7.39 -4.72
CA THR A 60 -13.28 -7.04 -5.63
C THR A 60 -12.42 -5.89 -5.08
N VAL A 61 -13.05 -4.90 -4.42
CA VAL A 61 -12.34 -3.80 -3.76
C VAL A 61 -11.85 -4.21 -2.37
N ASN A 62 -12.70 -4.86 -1.59
CA ASN A 62 -12.42 -5.20 -0.20
C ASN A 62 -11.31 -6.24 -0.04
N ALA A 63 -11.23 -7.23 -0.94
CA ALA A 63 -10.18 -8.25 -0.91
C ALA A 63 -8.77 -7.64 -1.04
N TYR A 64 -8.60 -6.65 -1.92
CA TYR A 64 -7.37 -5.89 -2.05
C TYR A 64 -7.06 -5.10 -0.78
N THR A 65 -8.03 -4.31 -0.31
CA THR A 65 -7.85 -3.43 0.85
C THR A 65 -7.57 -4.23 2.12
N LEU A 66 -8.27 -5.35 2.31
CA LEU A 66 -8.11 -6.23 3.46
C LEU A 66 -6.70 -6.86 3.47
N SER A 67 -6.30 -7.51 2.37
CA SER A 67 -4.98 -8.13 2.27
C SER A 67 -3.84 -7.11 2.40
N PHE A 68 -4.00 -5.92 1.81
CA PHE A 68 -3.07 -4.80 1.97
C PHE A 68 -2.95 -4.38 3.44
N ALA A 69 -4.07 -4.12 4.12
CA ALA A 69 -4.07 -3.63 5.51
C ALA A 69 -3.47 -4.68 6.47
N VAL A 70 -3.85 -5.95 6.31
CA VAL A 70 -3.36 -7.06 7.14
C VAL A 70 -1.84 -7.22 7.05
N LEU A 71 -1.28 -7.11 5.85
CA LEU A 71 0.13 -7.40 5.60
C LEU A 71 1.04 -6.16 5.62
N LEU A 72 0.50 -4.94 5.74
CA LEU A 72 1.27 -3.70 5.66
C LEU A 72 2.41 -3.64 6.68
N MET A 73 2.13 -3.93 7.94
CA MET A 73 3.15 -3.93 9.00
C MET A 73 4.11 -5.10 8.88
N THR A 74 3.59 -6.27 8.48
CA THR A 74 4.39 -7.45 8.17
C THR A 74 5.39 -7.17 7.05
N GLY A 75 4.94 -6.52 5.98
CA GLY A 75 5.78 -6.14 4.85
C GLY A 75 6.93 -5.22 5.24
N ALA A 76 6.66 -4.22 6.10
CA ALA A 76 7.69 -3.34 6.63
C ALA A 76 8.76 -4.12 7.44
N ALA A 77 8.31 -4.95 8.38
CA ALA A 77 9.19 -5.74 9.25
C ALA A 77 10.04 -6.76 8.48
N LEU A 78 9.44 -7.45 7.50
CA LEU A 78 10.16 -8.38 6.62
C LEU A 78 11.21 -7.64 5.79
N GLY A 79 10.87 -6.46 5.24
CA GLY A 79 11.80 -5.64 4.47
C GLY A 79 13.02 -5.21 5.27
N ASP A 80 12.83 -4.80 6.51
CA ASP A 80 13.90 -4.41 7.42
C ASP A 80 14.85 -5.59 7.73
N ARG A 81 14.32 -6.80 7.82
CA ARG A 81 15.10 -8.01 8.14
C ARG A 81 15.77 -8.64 6.92
N PHE A 82 15.04 -8.83 5.82
CA PHE A 82 15.50 -9.61 4.66
C PHE A 82 16.02 -8.75 3.51
N GLY A 83 15.96 -7.44 3.64
CA GLY A 83 16.41 -6.47 2.64
C GLY A 83 15.26 -5.74 1.98
N ARG A 84 15.30 -4.42 2.12
CA ARG A 84 14.23 -3.52 1.66
C ARG A 84 14.05 -3.56 0.15
N ARG A 85 15.16 -3.53 -0.62
CA ARG A 85 15.10 -3.61 -2.08
C ARG A 85 14.56 -4.95 -2.56
N ARG A 86 15.02 -6.06 -1.95
CA ARG A 86 14.59 -7.42 -2.33
C ARG A 86 13.09 -7.58 -2.11
N LEU A 87 12.59 -7.21 -0.94
CA LEU A 87 11.17 -7.31 -0.62
C LEU A 87 10.31 -6.32 -1.44
N PHE A 88 10.84 -5.13 -1.72
CA PHE A 88 10.20 -4.17 -2.62
C PHE A 88 10.03 -4.75 -4.03
N VAL A 89 11.06 -5.37 -4.59
CA VAL A 89 11.01 -6.03 -5.91
C VAL A 89 10.10 -7.24 -5.90
N ALA A 90 10.14 -8.06 -4.86
CA ALA A 90 9.24 -9.21 -4.72
C ALA A 90 7.76 -8.77 -4.64
N GLY A 91 7.48 -7.72 -3.85
CA GLY A 91 6.14 -7.13 -3.76
C GLY A 91 5.67 -6.54 -5.10
N LEU A 92 6.55 -5.83 -5.79
CA LEU A 92 6.24 -5.27 -7.11
C LEU A 92 6.01 -6.37 -8.15
N GLY A 93 6.79 -7.44 -8.12
CA GLY A 93 6.61 -8.62 -8.97
C GLY A 93 5.27 -9.33 -8.71
N LEU A 94 4.94 -9.54 -7.42
CA LEU A 94 3.65 -10.11 -7.04
C LEU A 94 2.49 -9.22 -7.49
N PHE A 95 2.59 -7.90 -7.30
CA PHE A 95 1.58 -6.93 -7.74
C PHE A 95 1.35 -7.00 -9.25
N VAL A 96 2.42 -7.01 -10.05
CA VAL A 96 2.36 -7.06 -11.52
C VAL A 96 1.77 -8.38 -12.02
N LEU A 97 2.18 -9.51 -11.45
CA LEU A 97 1.65 -10.83 -11.79
C LEU A 97 0.16 -10.94 -11.43
N ALA A 98 -0.20 -10.46 -10.24
CA ALA A 98 -1.60 -10.43 -9.81
C ALA A 98 -2.43 -9.46 -10.68
N SER A 99 -1.86 -8.34 -11.13
CA SER A 99 -2.50 -7.43 -12.06
C SER A 99 -2.78 -8.09 -13.42
N ALA A 100 -1.82 -8.84 -13.96
CA ALA A 100 -2.05 -9.64 -15.17
C ALA A 100 -3.15 -10.70 -14.94
N ALA A 101 -3.16 -11.35 -13.76
CA ALA A 101 -4.22 -12.30 -13.40
C ALA A 101 -5.61 -11.63 -13.29
N CYS A 102 -5.69 -10.39 -12.78
CA CYS A 102 -6.92 -9.59 -12.78
C CYS A 102 -7.39 -9.29 -14.20
N ALA A 103 -6.48 -8.89 -15.10
CA ALA A 103 -6.80 -8.60 -16.50
C ALA A 103 -7.32 -9.84 -17.27
N LEU A 104 -6.89 -11.03 -16.86
CA LEU A 104 -7.28 -12.31 -17.46
C LEU A 104 -8.45 -12.99 -16.74
N ALA A 105 -9.12 -12.31 -15.82
CA ALA A 105 -10.16 -12.90 -14.98
C ALA A 105 -11.37 -13.37 -15.81
N PRO A 106 -11.72 -14.68 -15.76
CA PRO A 106 -12.87 -15.22 -16.46
C PRO A 106 -14.19 -15.04 -15.69
N ASN A 107 -14.14 -14.74 -14.40
CA ASN A 107 -15.28 -14.56 -13.51
C ASN A 107 -14.91 -13.70 -12.29
N ALA A 108 -15.93 -13.28 -11.53
CA ALA A 108 -15.76 -12.42 -10.36
C ALA A 108 -14.91 -13.08 -9.26
N GLY A 109 -15.11 -14.38 -8.98
CA GLY A 109 -14.35 -15.10 -7.95
C GLY A 109 -12.84 -15.12 -8.24
N TRP A 110 -12.45 -15.34 -9.50
CA TRP A 110 -11.04 -15.23 -9.91
C TRP A 110 -10.50 -13.82 -9.71
N LEU A 111 -11.28 -12.79 -10.12
CA LEU A 111 -10.89 -11.40 -9.96
C LEU A 111 -10.67 -11.05 -8.48
N ILE A 112 -11.57 -11.47 -7.60
CA ILE A 112 -11.45 -11.27 -6.14
C ILE A 112 -10.16 -11.91 -5.59
N ALA A 113 -9.87 -13.16 -5.97
CA ALA A 113 -8.65 -13.85 -5.55
C ALA A 113 -7.38 -13.15 -6.05
N ALA A 114 -7.37 -12.72 -7.32
CA ALA A 114 -6.25 -12.00 -7.90
C ALA A 114 -6.07 -10.61 -7.24
N ARG A 115 -7.16 -9.92 -6.89
CA ARG A 115 -7.14 -8.66 -6.12
C ARG A 115 -6.55 -8.85 -4.73
N ALA A 116 -6.88 -9.94 -4.03
CA ALA A 116 -6.27 -10.25 -2.74
C ALA A 116 -4.74 -10.42 -2.87
N LEU A 117 -4.25 -11.14 -3.89
CA LEU A 117 -2.82 -11.27 -4.16
C LEU A 117 -2.16 -9.94 -4.53
N GLN A 118 -2.86 -9.09 -5.28
CA GLN A 118 -2.39 -7.76 -5.64
C GLN A 118 -2.25 -6.87 -4.40
N GLY A 119 -3.19 -6.95 -3.45
CA GLY A 119 -3.10 -6.28 -2.14
C GLY A 119 -1.89 -6.76 -1.32
N CYS A 120 -1.58 -8.06 -1.33
CA CYS A 120 -0.36 -8.57 -0.70
C CYS A 120 0.91 -7.96 -1.31
N GLY A 121 0.98 -7.84 -2.64
CA GLY A 121 2.08 -7.17 -3.34
C GLY A 121 2.23 -5.70 -2.93
N SER A 122 1.11 -4.97 -2.89
CA SER A 122 1.06 -3.57 -2.45
C SER A 122 1.54 -3.39 -1.02
N ALA A 123 1.18 -4.31 -0.12
CA ALA A 123 1.57 -4.29 1.29
C ALA A 123 3.08 -4.41 1.50
N LEU A 124 3.80 -5.01 0.57
CA LEU A 124 5.26 -5.02 0.57
C LEU A 124 5.85 -3.72 0.00
N VAL A 125 5.28 -3.18 -1.07
CA VAL A 125 5.85 -2.03 -1.78
C VAL A 125 5.64 -0.72 -1.02
N MET A 126 4.42 -0.46 -0.53
CA MET A 126 4.03 0.85 0.03
C MET A 126 4.82 1.27 1.27
N PRO A 127 5.09 0.40 2.27
CA PRO A 127 5.90 0.80 3.42
C PRO A 127 7.40 0.85 3.10
N LEU A 128 7.86 0.06 2.11
CA LEU A 128 9.28 0.00 1.76
C LEU A 128 9.72 1.15 0.85
N ALA A 129 8.83 1.74 0.05
CA ALA A 129 9.13 2.87 -0.81
C ALA A 129 9.71 4.08 -0.02
N PRO A 130 9.03 4.62 1.00
CA PRO A 130 9.56 5.73 1.81
C PRO A 130 10.78 5.33 2.64
N THR A 131 10.94 4.06 3.02
CA THR A 131 12.12 3.61 3.76
C THR A 131 13.36 3.53 2.87
N LEU A 132 13.25 3.04 1.64
CA LEU A 132 14.31 3.08 0.63
C LEU A 132 14.70 4.52 0.29
N LEU A 133 13.71 5.39 0.14
CA LEU A 133 13.93 6.81 -0.10
C LEU A 133 14.69 7.46 1.06
N SER A 134 14.26 7.23 2.28
CA SER A 134 14.91 7.75 3.49
C SER A 134 16.33 7.23 3.69
N ALA A 135 16.63 6.00 3.27
CA ALA A 135 17.97 5.43 3.32
C ALA A 135 18.91 6.07 2.28
N ALA A 136 18.40 6.49 1.13
CA ALA A 136 19.20 7.08 0.05
C ALA A 136 19.51 8.58 0.27
N PHE A 137 18.71 9.29 1.06
CA PHE A 137 18.85 10.73 1.26
C PHE A 137 19.45 11.08 2.63
N PRO A 138 20.35 12.09 2.69
CA PRO A 138 20.85 12.60 3.97
C PRO A 138 19.73 13.25 4.78
N PRO A 139 19.83 13.31 6.13
CA PRO A 139 18.77 13.77 7.03
C PRO A 139 18.14 15.11 6.61
N GLU A 140 18.96 16.07 6.16
CA GLU A 140 18.54 17.43 5.81
C GLU A 140 17.65 17.49 4.56
N ARG A 141 17.70 16.45 3.72
CA ARG A 141 16.96 16.39 2.44
C ARG A 141 15.82 15.37 2.46
N ARG A 142 15.72 14.55 3.52
CA ARG A 142 14.68 13.49 3.63
C ARG A 142 13.27 14.07 3.58
N ALA A 143 13.01 15.13 4.34
CA ALA A 143 11.69 15.77 4.36
C ALA A 143 11.25 16.24 2.97
N ARG A 144 12.16 16.85 2.20
CA ARG A 144 11.85 17.28 0.83
C ARG A 144 11.62 16.09 -0.12
N ALA A 145 12.44 15.05 -0.01
CA ALA A 145 12.30 13.85 -0.84
C ALA A 145 10.98 13.11 -0.55
N LEU A 146 10.62 12.96 0.74
CA LEU A 146 9.34 12.39 1.15
C LEU A 146 8.15 13.27 0.75
N GLY A 147 8.28 14.58 0.83
CA GLY A 147 7.26 15.52 0.35
C GLY A 147 6.99 15.37 -1.15
N LEU A 148 8.03 15.28 -1.98
CA LEU A 148 7.88 15.00 -3.42
C LEU A 148 7.25 13.64 -3.69
N PHE A 149 7.68 12.59 -2.97
CA PHE A 149 7.08 11.26 -3.04
C PHE A 149 5.59 11.30 -2.72
N THR A 150 5.20 11.94 -1.62
CA THR A 150 3.80 12.06 -1.19
C THR A 150 2.98 12.89 -2.18
N SER A 151 3.56 13.95 -2.76
CA SER A 151 2.89 14.76 -3.79
C SER A 151 2.58 13.93 -5.04
N VAL A 152 3.54 13.12 -5.52
CA VAL A 152 3.34 12.25 -6.69
C VAL A 152 2.28 11.18 -6.41
N THR A 153 2.32 10.54 -5.24
CA THR A 153 1.32 9.55 -4.85
C THR A 153 -0.05 10.16 -4.61
N GLY A 154 -0.11 11.39 -4.06
CA GLY A 154 -1.34 12.14 -3.88
C GLY A 154 -1.98 12.56 -5.22
N LEU A 155 -1.18 12.97 -6.21
CA LEU A 155 -1.67 13.24 -7.57
C LEU A 155 -2.30 12.00 -8.22
N ALA A 156 -1.77 10.81 -7.94
CA ALA A 156 -2.35 9.56 -8.43
C ALA A 156 -3.79 9.35 -7.93
N LEU A 157 -4.09 9.76 -6.68
CA LEU A 157 -5.45 9.70 -6.14
C LEU A 157 -6.43 10.61 -6.88
N LEU A 158 -5.98 11.79 -7.30
CA LEU A 158 -6.82 12.75 -8.05
C LEU A 158 -6.98 12.36 -9.52
N VAL A 159 -5.92 11.83 -10.13
CA VAL A 159 -5.92 11.44 -11.56
C VAL A 159 -6.59 10.08 -11.77
N GLY A 160 -6.59 9.22 -10.74
CA GLY A 160 -7.15 7.86 -10.81
C GLY A 160 -8.56 7.79 -11.39
N PRO A 161 -9.54 8.51 -10.85
CA PRO A 161 -10.92 8.50 -11.37
C PRO A 161 -11.02 8.95 -12.83
N VAL A 162 -10.23 9.94 -13.24
CA VAL A 162 -10.21 10.44 -14.63
C VAL A 162 -9.65 9.38 -15.59
N VAL A 163 -8.52 8.78 -15.22
CA VAL A 163 -7.90 7.70 -16.01
C VAL A 163 -8.82 6.47 -16.05
N GLY A 164 -9.41 6.11 -14.91
CA GLY A 164 -10.32 4.97 -14.83
C GLY A 164 -11.58 5.16 -15.66
N GLY A 165 -12.19 6.33 -15.58
CA GLY A 165 -13.35 6.68 -16.39
C GLY A 165 -13.05 6.68 -17.90
N ALA A 166 -11.91 7.23 -18.30
CA ALA A 166 -11.47 7.23 -19.70
C ALA A 166 -11.22 5.80 -20.24
N ILE A 167 -10.60 4.93 -19.46
CA ILE A 167 -10.39 3.53 -19.82
C ILE A 167 -11.72 2.78 -19.88
N ALA A 168 -12.58 2.95 -18.88
CA ALA A 168 -13.85 2.24 -18.78
C ALA A 168 -14.83 2.61 -19.92
N GLN A 169 -14.77 3.85 -20.45
CA GLN A 169 -15.61 4.32 -21.55
C GLN A 169 -15.01 4.09 -22.94
N GLY A 170 -13.68 4.13 -23.06
CA GLY A 170 -13.01 4.07 -24.37
C GLY A 170 -12.31 2.75 -24.71
N LEU A 171 -12.06 1.90 -23.71
CA LEU A 171 -11.33 0.64 -23.83
C LEU A 171 -12.01 -0.49 -23.05
N ALA A 172 -11.52 -1.72 -23.21
CA ALA A 172 -11.94 -2.82 -22.34
C ALA A 172 -11.42 -2.61 -20.91
N TRP A 173 -12.25 -2.92 -19.89
CA TRP A 173 -11.91 -2.73 -18.48
C TRP A 173 -10.61 -3.42 -18.03
N GLN A 174 -10.22 -4.49 -18.72
CA GLN A 174 -8.98 -5.22 -18.46
C GLN A 174 -7.73 -4.35 -18.59
N TRP A 175 -7.79 -3.25 -19.39
CA TRP A 175 -6.68 -2.33 -19.56
C TRP A 175 -6.30 -1.58 -18.27
N ILE A 176 -7.23 -1.46 -17.32
CA ILE A 176 -6.95 -0.95 -15.98
C ILE A 176 -5.80 -1.72 -15.33
N PHE A 177 -5.84 -3.03 -15.47
CA PHE A 177 -4.84 -3.93 -14.89
C PHE A 177 -3.63 -4.11 -15.81
N TRP A 178 -3.84 -4.20 -17.13
CA TRP A 178 -2.75 -4.32 -18.09
C TRP A 178 -1.77 -3.15 -18.04
N LEU A 179 -2.21 -1.96 -17.70
CA LEU A 179 -1.36 -0.77 -17.59
C LEU A 179 -0.23 -0.94 -16.55
N ASN A 180 -0.48 -1.71 -15.51
CA ASN A 180 0.52 -1.98 -14.46
C ASN A 180 1.66 -2.88 -14.95
N VAL A 181 1.39 -3.76 -15.92
CA VAL A 181 2.36 -4.78 -16.39
C VAL A 181 3.58 -4.15 -17.06
N PRO A 182 3.46 -3.31 -18.09
CA PRO A 182 4.63 -2.70 -18.73
C PRO A 182 5.39 -1.78 -17.77
N ILE A 183 4.68 -1.06 -16.88
CA ILE A 183 5.33 -0.20 -15.89
C ILE A 183 6.19 -1.05 -14.95
N GLY A 184 5.64 -2.14 -14.41
CA GLY A 184 6.38 -3.03 -13.52
C GLY A 184 7.55 -3.73 -14.19
N LEU A 185 7.39 -4.19 -15.44
CA LEU A 185 8.46 -4.80 -16.21
C LEU A 185 9.65 -3.85 -16.46
N ILE A 186 9.41 -2.54 -16.51
CA ILE A 186 10.47 -1.53 -16.62
C ILE A 186 11.05 -1.20 -15.25
N VAL A 187 10.20 -1.01 -14.25
CA VAL A 187 10.63 -0.55 -12.91
C VAL A 187 11.43 -1.61 -12.17
N ILE A 188 11.04 -2.89 -12.24
CA ILE A 188 11.71 -3.99 -11.53
C ILE A 188 13.21 -4.07 -11.89
N PRO A 189 13.63 -4.20 -13.15
CA PRO A 189 15.04 -4.28 -13.50
C PRO A 189 15.80 -2.99 -13.20
N LEU A 190 15.14 -1.83 -13.30
CA LEU A 190 15.77 -0.55 -12.93
C LEU A 190 16.01 -0.46 -11.43
N VAL A 191 15.07 -0.91 -10.58
CA VAL A 191 15.25 -0.99 -9.13
C VAL A 191 16.42 -1.90 -8.78
N LEU A 192 16.49 -3.10 -9.38
CA LEU A 192 17.58 -4.03 -9.14
C LEU A 192 18.96 -3.46 -9.51
N ARG A 193 19.04 -2.64 -10.55
CA ARG A 193 20.29 -2.06 -11.06
C ARG A 193 20.68 -0.74 -10.39
N ARG A 194 19.71 0.07 -9.96
CA ARG A 194 19.92 1.47 -9.55
C ARG A 194 19.76 1.71 -8.06
N ILE A 195 19.01 0.88 -7.34
CA ILE A 195 18.82 1.02 -5.91
C ILE A 195 19.74 0.06 -5.18
N GLN A 196 20.47 0.57 -4.20
CA GLN A 196 21.31 -0.26 -3.33
C GLN A 196 20.46 -0.96 -2.28
N GLU A 197 20.89 -2.17 -1.88
CA GLU A 197 20.21 -2.88 -0.80
C GLU A 197 20.42 -2.13 0.51
N SER A 198 19.35 -2.11 1.32
CA SER A 198 19.40 -1.55 2.67
C SER A 198 18.58 -2.42 3.61
N PHE A 199 18.99 -2.41 4.86
CA PHE A 199 18.36 -3.18 5.93
C PHE A 199 17.90 -2.21 7.02
N GLY A 200 16.91 -2.60 7.79
CA GLY A 200 16.54 -1.91 9.01
C GLY A 200 17.56 -2.15 10.14
N PRO A 201 17.35 -1.53 11.30
CA PRO A 201 18.09 -1.88 12.48
C PRO A 201 18.02 -3.40 12.70
N ARG A 202 19.14 -4.04 13.07
CA ARG A 202 19.19 -5.48 13.38
C ARG A 202 18.42 -5.77 14.66
N THR A 203 17.11 -5.68 14.60
CA THR A 203 16.22 -5.98 15.69
C THR A 203 15.64 -7.38 15.51
N VAL A 204 15.46 -8.09 16.61
CA VAL A 204 14.72 -9.36 16.62
C VAL A 204 13.31 -9.04 16.15
N LEU A 205 12.79 -9.84 15.20
CA LEU A 205 11.42 -9.70 14.72
C LEU A 205 10.47 -9.94 15.89
N ASP A 206 9.63 -8.99 16.21
CA ASP A 206 8.58 -9.15 17.20
C ASP A 206 7.43 -9.97 16.60
N ILE A 207 7.61 -11.29 16.63
CA ILE A 207 6.63 -12.23 16.06
C ILE A 207 5.29 -12.10 16.79
N ALA A 208 5.30 -11.88 18.10
CA ALA A 208 4.07 -11.77 18.87
C ALA A 208 3.30 -10.50 18.53
N GLY A 209 3.98 -9.34 18.47
CA GLY A 209 3.38 -8.09 18.01
C GLY A 209 2.85 -8.21 16.58
N LEU A 210 3.59 -8.89 15.70
CA LEU A 210 3.20 -9.13 14.32
C LEU A 210 1.93 -9.98 14.21
N VAL A 211 1.84 -11.09 14.94
CA VAL A 211 0.64 -11.96 14.98
C VAL A 211 -0.56 -11.20 15.53
N LEU A 212 -0.37 -10.40 16.59
CA LEU A 212 -1.45 -9.63 17.21
C LEU A 212 -2.02 -8.56 16.25
N VAL A 213 -1.16 -7.78 15.58
CA VAL A 213 -1.63 -6.75 14.65
C VAL A 213 -2.21 -7.35 13.36
N THR A 214 -1.59 -8.43 12.85
CA THR A 214 -2.08 -9.16 11.67
C THR A 214 -3.43 -9.84 11.95
N GLY A 215 -3.66 -10.30 13.17
CA GLY A 215 -4.95 -10.85 13.59
C GLY A 215 -6.00 -9.79 13.91
N ALA A 216 -5.61 -8.64 14.48
CA ALA A 216 -6.51 -7.54 14.81
C ALA A 216 -7.14 -6.92 13.56
N THR A 217 -6.32 -6.69 12.53
CA THR A 217 -6.74 -5.97 11.31
C THR A 217 -7.88 -6.69 10.58
N PRO A 218 -7.83 -8.00 10.27
CA PRO A 218 -8.92 -8.70 9.63
C PRO A 218 -10.21 -8.67 10.45
N GLY A 219 -10.12 -8.83 11.77
CA GLY A 219 -11.28 -8.78 12.65
C GLY A 219 -12.01 -7.44 12.60
N LEU A 220 -11.26 -6.34 12.63
CA LEU A 220 -11.82 -4.99 12.52
C LEU A 220 -12.39 -4.72 11.13
N VAL A 221 -11.60 -4.97 10.07
CA VAL A 221 -12.02 -4.68 8.69
C VAL A 221 -13.21 -5.56 8.29
N TRP A 222 -13.18 -6.85 8.60
CA TRP A 222 -14.30 -7.75 8.34
C TRP A 222 -15.58 -7.27 9.01
N GLY A 223 -15.52 -6.97 10.31
CA GLY A 223 -16.69 -6.50 11.05
C GLY A 223 -17.27 -5.19 10.50
N LEU A 224 -16.39 -4.24 10.09
CA LEU A 224 -16.83 -2.98 9.49
C LEU A 224 -17.44 -3.17 8.10
N VAL A 225 -16.84 -4.00 7.25
CA VAL A 225 -17.33 -4.27 5.89
C VAL A 225 -18.66 -5.04 5.92
N ARG A 226 -18.76 -6.08 6.76
CA ARG A 226 -19.97 -6.92 6.86
C ARG A 226 -21.10 -6.25 7.64
N GLY A 227 -20.81 -5.20 8.41
CA GLY A 227 -21.81 -4.51 9.22
C GLY A 227 -23.06 -4.06 8.43
N ASN A 228 -22.85 -3.55 7.22
CA ASN A 228 -23.95 -3.09 6.36
C ASN A 228 -24.73 -4.25 5.71
N SER A 229 -24.09 -5.34 5.32
CA SER A 229 -24.74 -6.46 4.63
C SER A 229 -25.32 -7.50 5.57
N ALA A 230 -24.64 -7.85 6.67
CA ALA A 230 -25.09 -8.82 7.67
C ALA A 230 -25.87 -8.21 8.83
N GLY A 231 -25.86 -6.87 8.94
CA GLY A 231 -26.47 -6.12 10.03
C GLY A 231 -25.56 -5.96 11.24
N TRP A 232 -25.52 -4.75 11.81
CA TRP A 232 -24.67 -4.40 12.97
C TRP A 232 -24.98 -5.20 14.24
N GLY A 233 -26.18 -5.77 14.34
CA GLY A 233 -26.57 -6.63 15.45
C GLY A 233 -26.25 -8.12 15.26
N SER A 234 -25.65 -8.54 14.15
CA SER A 234 -25.33 -9.94 13.89
C SER A 234 -24.19 -10.43 14.79
N LEU A 235 -24.26 -11.69 15.21
CA LEU A 235 -23.22 -12.31 16.04
C LEU A 235 -21.86 -12.34 15.31
N GLU A 236 -21.86 -12.53 14.00
CA GLU A 236 -20.65 -12.53 13.16
C GLU A 236 -19.92 -11.19 13.23
N VAL A 237 -20.64 -10.08 13.02
CA VAL A 237 -20.10 -8.72 13.07
C VAL A 237 -19.64 -8.37 14.48
N GLY A 238 -20.47 -8.64 15.48
CA GLY A 238 -20.13 -8.39 16.88
C GLY A 238 -18.90 -9.17 17.33
N ALA A 239 -18.84 -10.46 17.03
CA ALA A 239 -17.70 -11.32 17.40
C ALA A 239 -16.41 -10.88 16.70
N SER A 240 -16.44 -10.54 15.39
CA SER A 240 -15.27 -10.09 14.65
C SER A 240 -14.74 -8.74 15.15
N LEU A 241 -15.62 -7.79 15.46
CA LEU A 241 -15.22 -6.50 16.05
C LEU A 241 -14.63 -6.66 17.44
N VAL A 242 -15.27 -7.45 18.31
CA VAL A 242 -14.76 -7.72 19.67
C VAL A 242 -13.40 -8.42 19.61
N ALA A 243 -13.25 -9.42 18.76
CA ALA A 243 -11.96 -10.09 18.56
C ALA A 243 -10.90 -9.13 18.01
N GLY A 244 -11.24 -8.33 17.00
CA GLY A 244 -10.34 -7.34 16.42
C GLY A 244 -9.89 -6.28 17.42
N VAL A 245 -10.82 -5.70 18.19
CA VAL A 245 -10.51 -4.74 19.26
C VAL A 245 -9.68 -5.41 20.36
N GLY A 246 -10.04 -6.62 20.79
CA GLY A 246 -9.31 -7.38 21.82
C GLY A 246 -7.85 -7.62 21.40
N LEU A 247 -7.62 -8.05 20.17
CA LEU A 247 -6.27 -8.24 19.62
C LEU A 247 -5.51 -6.92 19.47
N ALA A 248 -6.17 -5.83 19.07
CA ALA A 248 -5.55 -4.50 19.01
C ALA A 248 -5.14 -3.99 20.39
N VAL A 249 -5.97 -4.18 21.40
CA VAL A 249 -5.63 -3.86 22.79
C VAL A 249 -4.46 -4.73 23.27
N ALA A 250 -4.51 -6.04 23.00
CA ALA A 250 -3.42 -6.96 23.32
C ALA A 250 -2.11 -6.55 22.64
N PHE A 251 -2.15 -6.11 21.37
CA PHE A 251 -1.00 -5.54 20.66
C PHE A 251 -0.43 -4.32 21.38
N VAL A 252 -1.26 -3.34 21.76
CA VAL A 252 -0.81 -2.14 22.47
C VAL A 252 -0.19 -2.50 23.82
N VAL A 253 -0.77 -3.44 24.56
CA VAL A 253 -0.23 -3.93 25.84
C VAL A 253 1.10 -4.64 25.64
N TRP A 254 1.21 -5.47 24.61
CA TRP A 254 2.44 -6.16 24.23
C TRP A 254 3.55 -5.16 23.87
N GLU A 255 3.29 -4.21 22.98
CA GLU A 255 4.24 -3.18 22.53
C GLU A 255 4.79 -2.31 23.70
N ARG A 256 3.99 -2.10 24.74
CA ARG A 256 4.44 -1.40 25.96
C ARG A 256 5.41 -2.23 26.80
N ARG A 257 5.40 -3.56 26.67
CA ARG A 257 6.22 -4.50 27.45
C ARG A 257 7.34 -5.13 26.64
N ALA A 258 7.26 -5.11 25.32
CA ALA A 258 8.25 -5.70 24.44
C ALA A 258 9.62 -5.03 24.61
N ARG A 259 10.68 -5.84 24.68
CA ARG A 259 12.07 -5.34 24.76
C ARG A 259 12.48 -4.60 23.49
N VAL A 260 11.95 -5.02 22.36
CA VAL A 260 12.20 -4.43 21.03
C VAL A 260 10.84 -4.25 20.33
N PRO A 261 10.10 -3.18 20.66
CA PRO A 261 8.77 -2.95 20.10
C PRO A 261 8.85 -2.60 18.63
N MET A 262 7.90 -3.08 17.80
CA MET A 262 7.75 -2.68 16.39
C MET A 262 7.33 -1.22 16.27
N VAL A 263 6.42 -0.78 17.14
CA VAL A 263 5.93 0.59 17.21
C VAL A 263 6.23 1.16 18.60
N PRO A 264 7.37 1.88 18.77
CA PRO A 264 7.69 2.46 20.06
C PRO A 264 6.60 3.45 20.50
N MET A 265 5.80 3.08 21.49
CA MET A 265 4.65 3.88 22.01
C MET A 265 5.07 5.27 22.52
N ARG A 266 6.37 5.49 22.77
CA ARG A 266 6.94 6.80 23.10
C ARG A 266 6.70 7.86 22.02
N PHE A 267 6.56 7.47 20.76
CA PHE A 267 6.32 8.42 19.66
C PHE A 267 4.96 9.11 19.80
N PHE A 268 3.95 8.42 20.31
CA PHE A 268 2.62 8.99 20.57
C PHE A 268 2.61 10.04 21.71
N ARG A 269 3.67 10.12 22.51
CA ARG A 269 3.85 11.19 23.51
C ARG A 269 4.29 12.52 22.87
N SER A 270 4.83 12.50 21.66
CA SER A 270 5.17 13.69 20.90
C SER A 270 3.91 14.33 20.32
N ARG A 271 3.63 15.58 20.70
CA ARG A 271 2.48 16.35 20.18
C ARG A 271 2.50 16.45 18.67
N SER A 272 3.67 16.71 18.08
CA SER A 272 3.82 16.83 16.62
C SER A 272 3.53 15.50 15.91
N PHE A 273 3.97 14.37 16.46
CA PHE A 273 3.71 13.05 15.89
C PHE A 273 2.21 12.70 15.97
N SER A 274 1.59 12.88 17.13
CA SER A 274 0.17 12.57 17.31
C SER A 274 -0.72 13.50 16.49
N ALA A 275 -0.45 14.81 16.50
CA ALA A 275 -1.20 15.77 15.68
C ALA A 275 -1.08 15.48 14.18
N GLY A 276 0.13 15.17 13.70
CA GLY A 276 0.36 14.82 12.30
C GLY A 276 -0.41 13.57 11.88
N ASN A 277 -0.39 12.50 12.69
CA ASN A 277 -1.15 11.28 12.41
C ASN A 277 -2.66 11.51 12.47
N THR A 278 -3.16 12.27 13.46
CA THR A 278 -4.58 12.63 13.56
C THR A 278 -5.03 13.46 12.36
N ALA A 279 -4.26 14.46 11.96
CA ALA A 279 -4.57 15.29 10.79
C ALA A 279 -4.60 14.45 9.51
N ASN A 280 -3.63 13.54 9.33
CA ASN A 280 -3.60 12.63 8.17
C ASN A 280 -4.78 11.65 8.18
N PHE A 281 -5.15 11.10 9.34
CA PHE A 281 -6.32 10.24 9.48
C PHE A 281 -7.61 10.98 9.11
N LEU A 282 -7.82 12.19 9.64
CA LEU A 282 -9.01 13.01 9.33
C LEU A 282 -9.07 13.42 7.86
N LEU A 283 -7.92 13.76 7.27
CA LEU A 283 -7.83 14.09 5.85
C LEU A 283 -8.23 12.90 4.97
N LEU A 284 -7.68 11.72 5.23
CA LEU A 284 -8.02 10.51 4.47
C LEU A 284 -9.47 10.11 4.69
N ALA A 285 -9.97 10.18 5.93
CA ALA A 285 -11.38 9.91 6.22
C ALA A 285 -12.33 10.87 5.48
N ALA A 286 -11.97 12.15 5.38
CA ALA A 286 -12.74 13.12 4.62
C ALA A 286 -12.72 12.81 3.10
N ILE A 287 -11.54 12.53 2.54
CA ILE A 287 -11.40 12.19 1.10
C ILE A 287 -12.22 10.94 0.75
N TYR A 288 -12.05 9.86 1.51
CA TYR A 288 -12.79 8.61 1.23
C TYR A 288 -14.27 8.74 1.56
N GLY A 289 -14.65 9.51 2.57
CA GLY A 289 -16.05 9.79 2.92
C GLY A 289 -16.81 10.56 1.82
N THR A 290 -16.18 11.56 1.21
CA THR A 290 -16.77 12.30 0.08
C THR A 290 -16.89 11.44 -1.16
N LEU A 291 -15.87 10.66 -1.50
CA LEU A 291 -15.94 9.72 -2.62
C LEU A 291 -17.07 8.69 -2.44
N PHE A 292 -17.27 8.19 -1.21
CA PHE A 292 -18.35 7.23 -0.92
C PHE A 292 -19.74 7.86 -1.06
N GLN A 293 -19.93 9.12 -0.68
CA GLN A 293 -21.21 9.82 -0.83
C GLN A 293 -21.58 10.04 -2.31
N GLU A 294 -20.63 10.38 -3.16
CA GLU A 294 -20.89 10.53 -4.60
C GLU A 294 -21.33 9.23 -5.26
N PHE A 295 -20.79 8.08 -4.81
CA PHE A 295 -21.18 6.75 -5.31
C PHE A 295 -22.61 6.33 -4.93
N HIS A 296 -23.18 6.85 -3.85
CA HIS A 296 -24.54 6.51 -3.41
C HIS A 296 -25.59 7.52 -3.89
N ALA A 297 -25.15 8.66 -4.44
CA ALA A 297 -26.02 9.72 -4.94
C ALA A 297 -26.25 9.63 -6.46
N SER A 298 -25.49 8.81 -7.17
CA SER A 298 -25.59 8.52 -8.61
C SER A 298 -26.22 7.15 -8.87
#